data_52262588b808e17fe9b463d66794e386
#
_entry.id   52262588b808e17fe9b463d66794e386
#
_cell.length_a   1.000
_cell.length_b   1.000
_cell.length_c   1.000
_cell.angle_alpha   90.00
_cell.angle_beta   90.00
_cell.angle_gamma   90.00
#
_symmetry.space_group_name_H-M   'P 1'
#
loop_
_entity.id
_entity.type
_entity.pdbx_description
1 polymer ?
#
loop_
_entity_poly.entity_id
_entity_poly.type
_entity_poly.pdbx_seq_one_letter_code
_entity_poly.pdbx_strand_id
1 'polypeptide(L)'
;MQDALRALNQLVSDGLIDAYAIGGAIGASFYIEAMQTEDVDAFVFLPGSSTGLVLLTPIYAALSKLGGLVEREYVRFGSWPLQILTDATPLIGEAIRSAVDVDFDGIPTRVFRPEYLCAIALQTGRAKDYLRVSMFLEQDAVNKDDLTDVVQRYGLADRLAKLPK
;
A
#
# COMPACT_ATOMS: atom_id res chain seq x y z
N MET A 1 -11.65 -9.33 -4.10
CA MET A 1 -10.70 -8.70 -3.16
C MET A 1 -10.50 -9.54 -1.90
N GLN A 2 -11.54 -10.09 -1.29
CA GLN A 2 -11.44 -10.90 -0.06
C GLN A 2 -10.40 -12.03 -0.16
N ASP A 3 -10.37 -12.79 -1.27
CA ASP A 3 -9.41 -13.89 -1.42
C ASP A 3 -7.95 -13.41 -1.50
N ALA A 4 -7.71 -12.25 -2.11
CA ALA A 4 -6.38 -11.62 -2.10
C ALA A 4 -5.93 -11.26 -0.68
N LEU A 5 -6.83 -10.68 0.14
CA LEU A 5 -6.53 -10.33 1.54
C LEU A 5 -6.30 -11.58 2.41
N ARG A 6 -7.11 -12.63 2.24
CA ARG A 6 -6.88 -13.93 2.92
C ARG A 6 -5.52 -14.53 2.53
N ALA A 7 -5.16 -14.45 1.24
CA ALA A 7 -3.87 -14.93 0.77
C ALA A 7 -2.70 -14.15 1.39
N LEU A 8 -2.80 -12.82 1.50
CA LEU A 8 -1.79 -12.00 2.19
C LEU A 8 -1.64 -12.39 3.67
N ASN A 9 -2.75 -12.58 4.38
CA ASN A 9 -2.73 -13.05 5.77
C ASN A 9 -2.07 -14.43 5.89
N GLN A 10 -2.32 -15.33 4.92
CA GLN A 10 -1.67 -16.64 4.89
C GLN A 10 -0.17 -16.53 4.67
N LEU A 11 0.30 -15.62 3.79
CA LEU A 11 1.74 -15.39 3.60
C LEU A 11 2.43 -14.96 4.90
N VAL A 12 1.78 -14.12 5.71
CA VAL A 12 2.30 -13.71 7.03
C VAL A 12 2.33 -14.91 7.96
N SER A 13 1.24 -15.69 8.03
CA SER A 13 1.14 -16.86 8.88
C SER A 13 2.20 -17.92 8.55
N ASP A 14 2.52 -18.09 7.27
CA ASP A 14 3.52 -19.02 6.77
C ASP A 14 4.96 -18.49 6.90
N GLY A 15 5.15 -17.24 7.35
CA GLY A 15 6.44 -16.60 7.48
C GLY A 15 7.13 -16.28 6.15
N LEU A 16 6.38 -16.24 5.05
CA LEU A 16 6.89 -15.84 3.72
C LEU A 16 7.06 -14.33 3.59
N ILE A 17 6.29 -13.57 4.36
CA ILE A 17 6.44 -12.14 4.58
C ILE A 17 6.32 -11.85 6.08
N ASP A 18 7.06 -10.86 6.58
CA ASP A 18 7.00 -10.48 8.00
C ASP A 18 5.75 -9.62 8.29
N ALA A 19 5.38 -8.77 7.35
CA ALA A 19 4.19 -7.91 7.43
C ALA A 19 3.79 -7.43 6.04
N TYR A 20 2.54 -6.95 5.94
CA TYR A 20 2.09 -6.19 4.77
C TYR A 20 1.23 -5.01 5.18
N ALA A 21 1.02 -4.09 4.23
CA ALA A 21 -0.02 -3.07 4.30
C ALA A 21 -0.57 -2.77 2.91
N ILE A 22 -1.88 -2.53 2.84
CA ILE A 22 -2.54 -2.09 1.61
C ILE A 22 -2.32 -0.59 1.44
N GLY A 23 -1.83 -0.21 0.26
CA GLY A 23 -1.63 1.17 -0.15
C GLY A 23 -2.50 1.55 -1.35
N GLY A 24 -1.98 2.45 -2.17
CA GLY A 24 -2.62 2.86 -3.41
C GLY A 24 -4.04 3.41 -3.27
N ALA A 25 -4.87 3.19 -4.28
CA ALA A 25 -6.25 3.67 -4.27
C ALA A 25 -7.15 2.84 -3.35
N ILE A 26 -6.90 1.53 -3.23
CA ILE A 26 -7.64 0.67 -2.29
C ILE A 26 -7.34 1.09 -0.84
N GLY A 27 -6.07 1.34 -0.49
CA GLY A 27 -5.72 1.85 0.85
C GLY A 27 -6.39 3.19 1.15
N ALA A 28 -6.46 4.10 0.16
CA ALA A 28 -7.12 5.39 0.30
C ALA A 28 -8.64 5.28 0.53
N SER A 29 -9.31 4.28 -0.07
CA SER A 29 -10.77 4.10 0.05
C SER A 29 -11.26 3.75 1.46
N PHE A 30 -10.34 3.46 2.38
CA PHE A 30 -10.68 3.32 3.81
C PHE A 30 -10.87 4.66 4.52
N TYR A 31 -10.46 5.77 3.91
CA TYR A 31 -10.45 7.11 4.52
C TYR A 31 -11.21 8.16 3.72
N ILE A 32 -11.21 8.04 2.40
CA ILE A 32 -11.86 8.98 1.47
C ILE A 32 -12.81 8.25 0.54
N GLU A 33 -13.65 8.99 -0.18
CA GLU A 33 -14.51 8.39 -1.21
C GLU A 33 -13.71 7.55 -2.20
N ALA A 34 -14.26 6.37 -2.54
CA ALA A 34 -13.59 5.42 -3.39
C ALA A 34 -13.30 6.01 -4.77
N MET A 35 -12.04 5.93 -5.18
CA MET A 35 -11.60 6.24 -6.54
C MET A 35 -11.62 4.97 -7.38
N GLN A 36 -11.84 5.14 -8.68
CA GLN A 36 -11.71 4.01 -9.61
C GLN A 36 -10.28 3.45 -9.57
N THR A 37 -10.18 2.15 -9.31
CA THR A 37 -8.92 1.41 -9.32
C THR A 37 -9.15 0.02 -9.90
N GLU A 38 -8.11 -0.56 -10.48
CA GLU A 38 -8.16 -1.87 -11.13
C GLU A 38 -7.31 -2.91 -10.39
N ASP A 39 -6.50 -2.49 -9.40
CA ASP A 39 -5.51 -3.29 -8.70
C ASP A 39 -5.50 -3.07 -7.19
N VAL A 40 -4.95 -4.05 -6.48
CA VAL A 40 -4.67 -4.00 -5.04
C VAL A 40 -3.16 -3.89 -4.85
N ASP A 41 -2.68 -2.76 -4.36
CA ASP A 41 -1.27 -2.54 -4.02
C ASP A 41 -0.97 -3.06 -2.61
N ALA A 42 -0.28 -4.19 -2.49
CA ALA A 42 0.18 -4.73 -1.21
C ALA A 42 1.69 -4.51 -1.04
N PHE A 43 2.04 -3.68 -0.08
CA PHE A 43 3.42 -3.41 0.30
C PHE A 43 3.85 -4.37 1.39
N VAL A 44 4.98 -5.08 1.20
CA VAL A 44 5.39 -6.17 2.08
C VAL A 44 6.79 -5.98 2.64
N PHE A 45 6.99 -6.41 3.90
CA PHE A 45 8.31 -6.71 4.42
C PHE A 45 8.67 -8.16 4.16
N LEU A 46 9.87 -8.39 3.65
CA LEU A 46 10.41 -9.72 3.42
C LEU A 46 11.34 -10.15 4.57
N PRO A 47 11.27 -11.41 5.01
CA PRO A 47 12.15 -11.92 6.05
C PRO A 47 13.63 -11.75 5.67
N GLY A 48 14.42 -11.14 6.55
CA GLY A 48 15.87 -11.00 6.37
C GLY A 48 16.30 -10.00 5.30
N SER A 49 15.41 -9.18 4.75
CA SER A 49 15.72 -8.21 3.68
C SER A 49 16.40 -6.94 4.20
N SER A 50 17.65 -7.03 4.62
CA SER A 50 18.44 -5.83 4.86
C SER A 50 19.42 -5.48 3.74
N THR A 51 19.82 -6.41 2.89
CA THR A 51 20.74 -6.14 1.75
C THR A 51 20.81 -7.34 0.82
N GLY A 52 20.08 -7.36 -0.29
CA GLY A 52 20.23 -8.44 -1.27
C GLY A 52 19.20 -8.41 -2.40
N LEU A 53 19.41 -9.28 -3.39
CA LEU A 53 18.45 -9.50 -4.46
C LEU A 53 17.15 -10.06 -3.86
N VAL A 54 16.09 -9.28 -3.96
CA VAL A 54 14.75 -9.68 -3.49
C VAL A 54 14.16 -10.68 -4.47
N LEU A 55 13.99 -11.93 -4.04
CA LEU A 55 13.33 -12.95 -4.83
C LEU A 55 11.86 -13.05 -4.44
N LEU A 56 10.98 -12.53 -5.27
CA LEU A 56 9.52 -12.66 -5.09
C LEU A 56 8.97 -14.01 -5.54
N THR A 57 9.79 -14.85 -6.17
CA THR A 57 9.39 -16.17 -6.71
C THR A 57 8.67 -17.05 -5.67
N PRO A 58 9.15 -17.21 -4.41
CA PRO A 58 8.44 -18.00 -3.41
C PRO A 58 7.07 -17.46 -3.08
N ILE A 59 6.92 -16.12 -3.03
CA ILE A 59 5.66 -15.45 -2.75
C ILE A 59 4.65 -15.72 -3.88
N TYR A 60 5.06 -15.52 -5.13
CA TYR A 60 4.20 -15.80 -6.29
C TYR A 60 3.80 -17.27 -6.37
N ALA A 61 4.71 -18.19 -6.04
CA ALA A 61 4.41 -19.62 -5.98
C ALA A 61 3.38 -19.95 -4.88
N ALA A 62 3.50 -19.32 -3.71
CA ALA A 62 2.55 -19.50 -2.62
C ALA A 62 1.18 -18.90 -2.98
N LEU A 63 1.13 -17.68 -3.53
CA LEU A 63 -0.11 -17.04 -3.97
C LEU A 63 -0.82 -17.88 -5.04
N SER A 64 -0.06 -18.50 -5.97
CA SER A 64 -0.63 -19.41 -6.97
C SER A 64 -1.27 -20.64 -6.34
N LYS A 65 -0.65 -21.24 -5.31
CA LYS A 65 -1.23 -22.36 -4.55
C LYS A 65 -2.49 -21.98 -3.79
N LEU A 66 -2.61 -20.70 -3.40
CA LEU A 66 -3.79 -20.14 -2.73
C LEU A 66 -4.92 -19.73 -3.71
N GLY A 67 -4.80 -20.10 -4.99
CA GLY A 67 -5.81 -19.86 -6.02
C GLY A 67 -5.61 -18.61 -6.85
N GLY A 68 -4.48 -17.92 -6.69
CA GLY A 68 -4.10 -16.79 -7.53
C GLY A 68 -3.58 -17.21 -8.90
N LEU A 69 -3.95 -16.49 -9.95
CA LEU A 69 -3.41 -16.66 -11.30
C LEU A 69 -2.29 -15.64 -11.53
N VAL A 70 -1.06 -16.12 -11.70
CA VAL A 70 0.09 -15.24 -11.95
C VAL A 70 0.04 -14.70 -13.38
N GLU A 71 0.02 -13.39 -13.52
CA GLU A 71 -0.02 -12.65 -14.79
C GLU A 71 1.01 -11.52 -14.75
N ARG A 72 2.21 -11.76 -15.27
CA ARG A 72 3.33 -10.83 -15.24
C ARG A 72 3.69 -10.43 -13.79
N GLU A 73 3.56 -9.12 -13.46
CA GLU A 73 3.81 -8.54 -12.14
C GLU A 73 2.63 -8.63 -11.17
N TYR A 74 1.50 -9.19 -11.61
CA TYR A 74 0.29 -9.34 -10.80
C TYR A 74 -0.02 -10.79 -10.46
N VAL A 75 -0.77 -10.98 -9.39
CA VAL A 75 -1.45 -12.24 -9.09
C VAL A 75 -2.95 -11.96 -9.00
N ARG A 76 -3.71 -12.51 -9.93
CA ARG A 76 -5.15 -12.25 -10.01
C ARG A 76 -5.94 -13.19 -9.09
N PHE A 77 -6.77 -12.62 -8.24
CA PHE A 77 -7.78 -13.31 -7.45
C PHE A 77 -9.17 -12.88 -7.93
N GLY A 78 -9.83 -13.73 -8.73
CA GLY A 78 -11.07 -13.36 -9.41
C GLY A 78 -10.85 -12.17 -10.35
N SER A 79 -11.57 -11.07 -10.13
CA SER A 79 -11.42 -9.82 -10.91
C SER A 79 -10.33 -8.88 -10.35
N TRP A 80 -9.67 -9.22 -9.24
CA TRP A 80 -8.74 -8.33 -8.55
C TRP A 80 -7.28 -8.72 -8.80
N PRO A 81 -6.52 -7.95 -9.60
CA PRO A 81 -5.09 -8.06 -9.68
C PRO A 81 -4.46 -7.57 -8.37
N LEU A 82 -3.64 -8.40 -7.74
CA LEU A 82 -2.83 -8.08 -6.58
C LEU A 82 -1.40 -7.81 -7.04
N GLN A 83 -0.88 -6.63 -6.73
CA GLN A 83 0.53 -6.28 -6.94
C GLN A 83 1.29 -6.39 -5.62
N ILE A 84 2.38 -7.13 -5.62
CA ILE A 84 3.31 -7.21 -4.48
C ILE A 84 4.43 -6.20 -4.67
N LEU A 85 4.54 -5.27 -3.72
CA LEU A 85 5.54 -4.21 -3.71
C LEU A 85 6.39 -4.35 -2.44
N THR A 86 7.71 -4.17 -2.56
CA THR A 86 8.61 -4.26 -1.41
C THR A 86 8.86 -2.90 -0.77
N ASP A 87 9.49 -2.90 0.39
CA ASP A 87 9.93 -1.72 1.14
C ASP A 87 11.15 -1.02 0.49
N ALA A 88 11.04 -0.74 -0.81
CA ALA A 88 12.12 -0.21 -1.64
C ALA A 88 12.66 1.16 -1.20
N THR A 89 11.97 1.88 -0.34
CA THR A 89 12.40 3.18 0.19
C THR A 89 12.17 3.27 1.70
N PRO A 90 12.94 4.11 2.43
CA PRO A 90 12.71 4.34 3.87
C PRO A 90 11.28 4.79 4.19
N LEU A 91 10.66 5.60 3.32
CA LEU A 91 9.27 6.04 3.46
C LEU A 91 8.29 4.84 3.44
N ILE A 92 8.44 3.94 2.47
CA ILE A 92 7.58 2.75 2.37
C ILE A 92 7.80 1.84 3.58
N GLY A 93 9.05 1.64 3.98
CA GLY A 93 9.37 0.84 5.17
C GLY A 93 8.73 1.40 6.44
N GLU A 94 8.75 2.71 6.65
CA GLU A 94 8.08 3.36 7.79
C GLU A 94 6.56 3.23 7.67
N ALA A 95 6.00 3.40 6.47
CA ALA A 95 4.57 3.25 6.22
C ALA A 95 4.05 1.85 6.58
N ILE A 96 4.79 0.78 6.23
CA ILE A 96 4.41 -0.59 6.59
C ILE A 96 4.44 -0.79 8.11
N ARG A 97 5.49 -0.28 8.80
CA ARG A 97 5.60 -0.41 10.26
C ARG A 97 4.47 0.29 11.01
N SER A 98 4.08 1.48 10.55
CA SER A 98 3.04 2.33 11.17
C SER A 98 1.63 2.04 10.66
N ALA A 99 1.46 1.06 9.74
CA ALA A 99 0.15 0.68 9.23
C ALA A 99 -0.81 0.25 10.34
N VAL A 100 -2.09 0.53 10.14
CA VAL A 100 -3.15 0.25 11.09
C VAL A 100 -3.96 -0.97 10.69
N ASP A 101 -4.45 -1.68 11.70
CA ASP A 101 -5.34 -2.81 11.50
C ASP A 101 -6.76 -2.31 11.25
N VAL A 102 -7.39 -2.84 10.22
CA VAL A 102 -8.78 -2.57 9.84
C VAL A 102 -9.50 -3.88 9.54
N ASP A 103 -10.81 -3.87 9.58
CA ASP A 103 -11.63 -4.99 9.12
C ASP A 103 -12.17 -4.68 7.72
N PHE A 104 -11.98 -5.62 6.79
CA PHE A 104 -12.58 -5.59 5.47
C PHE A 104 -13.54 -6.77 5.31
N ASP A 105 -14.84 -6.53 5.49
CA ASP A 105 -15.89 -7.56 5.39
C ASP A 105 -15.57 -8.82 6.23
N GLY A 106 -15.14 -8.64 7.46
CA GLY A 106 -14.77 -9.71 8.38
C GLY A 106 -13.36 -10.28 8.16
N ILE A 107 -12.52 -9.65 7.33
CA ILE A 107 -11.15 -10.06 7.10
C ILE A 107 -10.21 -9.03 7.71
N PRO A 108 -9.43 -9.41 8.75
CA PRO A 108 -8.40 -8.53 9.30
C PRO A 108 -7.42 -8.12 8.20
N THR A 109 -7.17 -6.83 8.08
CA THR A 109 -6.33 -6.26 7.02
C THR A 109 -5.51 -5.12 7.60
N ARG A 110 -4.32 -4.88 7.06
CA ARG A 110 -3.51 -3.72 7.43
C ARG A 110 -3.50 -2.71 6.30
N VAL A 111 -3.67 -1.44 6.63
CA VAL A 111 -3.74 -0.33 5.66
C VAL A 111 -2.75 0.77 6.08
N PHE A 112 -2.12 1.42 5.12
CA PHE A 112 -1.30 2.60 5.38
C PHE A 112 -2.13 3.71 6.04
N ARG A 113 -1.53 4.41 7.00
CA ARG A 113 -2.12 5.61 7.57
C ARG A 113 -2.23 6.71 6.51
N PRO A 114 -3.18 7.65 6.66
CA PRO A 114 -3.46 8.69 5.67
C PRO A 114 -2.24 9.52 5.27
N GLU A 115 -1.40 9.93 6.22
CA GLU A 115 -0.20 10.73 5.96
C GLU A 115 0.82 9.99 5.09
N TYR A 116 0.95 8.66 5.24
CA TYR A 116 1.84 7.86 4.39
C TYR A 116 1.23 7.59 3.02
N LEU A 117 -0.09 7.40 2.91
CA LEU A 117 -0.78 7.32 1.63
C LEU A 117 -0.55 8.59 0.80
N CYS A 118 -0.68 9.76 1.44
CA CYS A 118 -0.41 11.05 0.82
C CYS A 118 1.07 11.21 0.45
N ALA A 119 2.00 10.91 1.35
CA ALA A 119 3.43 11.06 1.11
C ALA A 119 3.92 10.16 -0.04
N ILE A 120 3.48 8.90 -0.09
CA ILE A 120 3.83 7.96 -1.18
C ILE A 120 3.21 8.41 -2.51
N ALA A 121 1.97 8.93 -2.49
CA ALA A 121 1.34 9.53 -3.66
C ALA A 121 2.14 10.73 -4.19
N LEU A 122 2.57 11.63 -3.30
CA LEU A 122 3.45 12.75 -3.65
C LEU A 122 4.81 12.27 -4.19
N GLN A 123 5.40 11.22 -3.63
CA GLN A 123 6.66 10.64 -4.09
C GLN A 123 6.51 10.07 -5.51
N THR A 124 5.41 9.41 -5.81
CA THR A 124 5.09 8.88 -7.14
C THR A 124 4.82 10.02 -8.14
N GLY A 125 3.99 11.00 -7.79
CA GLY A 125 3.85 12.28 -8.49
C GLY A 125 3.09 12.24 -9.81
N ARG A 126 2.23 11.23 -10.06
CA ARG A 126 1.34 11.19 -11.23
C ARG A 126 0.13 12.10 -10.99
N ALA A 127 -0.56 12.54 -12.03
CA ALA A 127 -1.75 13.40 -11.92
C ALA A 127 -2.81 12.80 -10.97
N LYS A 128 -3.09 11.50 -11.09
CA LYS A 128 -4.04 10.80 -10.21
C LYS A 128 -3.59 10.74 -8.73
N ASP A 129 -2.28 10.78 -8.49
CA ASP A 129 -1.73 10.76 -7.13
C ASP A 129 -1.90 12.12 -6.46
N TYR A 130 -1.66 13.23 -7.19
CA TYR A 130 -1.97 14.57 -6.70
C TYR A 130 -3.46 14.77 -6.41
N LEU A 131 -4.34 14.28 -7.31
CA LEU A 131 -5.78 14.32 -7.08
C LEU A 131 -6.17 13.61 -5.78
N ARG A 132 -5.59 12.44 -5.52
CA ARG A 132 -5.85 11.67 -4.29
C ARG A 132 -5.44 12.46 -3.05
N VAL A 133 -4.27 13.12 -3.08
CA VAL A 133 -3.82 13.95 -1.95
C VAL A 133 -4.77 15.14 -1.73
N SER A 134 -5.23 15.79 -2.81
CA SER A 134 -6.25 16.85 -2.70
C SER A 134 -7.52 16.35 -2.03
N MET A 135 -8.02 15.17 -2.41
CA MET A 135 -9.21 14.56 -1.78
C MET A 135 -9.02 14.30 -0.27
N PHE A 136 -7.84 13.82 0.16
CA PHE A 136 -7.54 13.67 1.58
C PHE A 136 -7.63 15.00 2.35
N LEU A 137 -7.14 16.07 1.75
CA LEU A 137 -7.16 17.41 2.36
C LEU A 137 -8.57 18.03 2.35
N GLU A 138 -9.31 17.89 1.25
CA GLU A 138 -10.67 18.43 1.08
C GLU A 138 -11.68 17.73 1.98
N GLN A 139 -11.54 16.42 2.19
CA GLN A 139 -12.41 15.61 3.05
C GLN A 139 -11.95 15.59 4.52
N ASP A 140 -10.90 16.35 4.87
CA ASP A 140 -10.29 16.39 6.21
C ASP A 140 -9.94 14.99 6.75
N ALA A 141 -9.53 14.09 5.83
CA ALA A 141 -9.27 12.69 6.11
C ALA A 141 -7.79 12.39 6.47
N VAL A 142 -6.96 13.42 6.56
CA VAL A 142 -5.57 13.34 7.01
C VAL A 142 -5.26 14.43 8.02
N ASN A 143 -4.56 14.07 9.10
CA ASN A 143 -4.04 15.06 10.04
C ASN A 143 -2.93 15.87 9.34
N LYS A 144 -3.10 17.20 9.28
CA LYS A 144 -2.20 18.10 8.53
C LYS A 144 -0.82 18.22 9.18
N ASP A 145 -0.74 18.11 10.51
CA ASP A 145 0.53 18.17 11.23
C ASP A 145 1.33 16.89 10.99
N ASP A 146 0.68 15.72 11.07
CA ASP A 146 1.30 14.43 10.77
C ASP A 146 1.76 14.36 9.30
N LEU A 147 0.94 14.83 8.35
CA LEU A 147 1.31 14.92 6.94
C LEU A 147 2.52 15.84 6.75
N THR A 148 2.50 17.00 7.39
CA THR A 148 3.60 17.98 7.29
C THR A 148 4.91 17.39 7.81
N ASP A 149 4.87 16.70 8.96
CA ASP A 149 6.04 16.01 9.51
C ASP A 149 6.59 14.97 8.53
N VAL A 150 5.75 14.09 8.02
CA VAL A 150 6.17 13.04 7.08
C VAL A 150 6.76 13.65 5.81
N VAL A 151 6.10 14.61 5.16
CA VAL A 151 6.58 15.20 3.91
C VAL A 151 7.88 16.00 4.11
N GLN A 152 8.09 16.62 5.27
CA GLN A 152 9.35 17.31 5.59
C GLN A 152 10.49 16.31 5.75
N ARG A 153 10.30 15.25 6.53
CA ARG A 153 11.33 14.21 6.78
C ARG A 153 11.77 13.52 5.50
N TYR A 154 10.88 13.38 4.51
CA TYR A 154 11.16 12.70 3.25
C TYR A 154 11.39 13.66 2.06
N GLY A 155 11.53 14.98 2.31
CA GLY A 155 11.85 15.96 1.27
C GLY A 155 10.76 16.15 0.21
N LEU A 156 9.49 16.00 0.59
CA LEU A 156 8.32 16.08 -0.31
C LEU A 156 7.53 17.39 -0.15
N ALA A 157 7.96 18.31 0.69
CA ALA A 157 7.24 19.55 0.98
C ALA A 157 6.96 20.39 -0.29
N ASP A 158 7.94 20.49 -1.20
CA ASP A 158 7.77 21.20 -2.49
C ASP A 158 6.72 20.55 -3.38
N ARG A 159 6.52 19.24 -3.28
CA ARG A 159 5.49 18.53 -4.04
C ARG A 159 4.11 18.77 -3.45
N LEU A 160 4.00 18.78 -2.12
CA LEU A 160 2.76 19.16 -1.43
C LEU A 160 2.35 20.60 -1.78
N ALA A 161 3.30 21.54 -1.81
CA ALA A 161 3.04 22.95 -2.17
C ALA A 161 2.56 23.16 -3.61
N LYS A 162 2.75 22.20 -4.51
CA LYS A 162 2.32 22.23 -5.91
C LYS A 162 0.89 21.71 -6.13
N LEU A 163 0.20 21.27 -5.08
CA LEU A 163 -1.19 20.88 -5.22
C LEU A 163 -2.02 22.07 -5.71
N PRO A 164 -2.96 21.85 -6.63
CA PRO A 164 -3.92 22.88 -7.00
C PRO A 164 -4.69 23.31 -5.75
N LYS A 165 -4.84 24.63 -5.59
CA LYS A 165 -5.64 25.22 -4.51
C LYS A 165 -7.11 25.17 -4.85
#